data_7830ffa2c76075b58f520b127196aba4
#
_entry.id   7830ffa2c76075b58f520b127196aba4
#
_cell.length_a   1.000
_cell.length_b   1.000
_cell.length_c   1.000
_cell.angle_alpha   90.00
_cell.angle_beta   90.00
_cell.angle_gamma   90.00
#
_symmetry.space_group_name_H-M   'P 1'
#
loop_
_entity.id
_entity.type
_entity.pdbx_description
1 polymer ?
#
loop_
_entity_poly.entity_id
_entity_poly.type
_entity_poly.pdbx_seq_one_letter_code
_entity_poly.pdbx_strand_id
1 'polypeptide(L)'
;ITTRLVGSEMCIRDSYNNVSKEIRKTPEIYYCGNNLSGTYLSQLIDVIGDRDFSVNIISKSGTTTEPAVAFRIFKEMLEKKYGKEEAAKRIYATTDKQKGALKNLATEEGYESFVVPDDVGGRFSVLTAVGLLPIAVSGADIAKLMEGAASMRELCLDKDFADNDSMKYAAIRNILLRKGKSVEILCNYEPAFHYVAEWWKQLYGESEGKDQKGIYPSSVDLTTDLHSMGQFIQDGTRSMFETVVEIEKSREEITIGEEPVDLDGLNYLAGKNVDFVN
;
A
#
# COMPACT_ATOMS: atom_id res chain seq x y z
N ILE A 1 -15.09 3.95 -2.54
CA ILE A 1 -14.02 4.95 -2.41
C ILE A 1 -13.48 4.89 -1.00
N THR A 2 -12.19 4.75 -0.85
CA THR A 2 -11.50 4.77 0.45
C THR A 2 -10.73 6.06 0.59
N THR A 3 -10.92 6.76 1.70
CA THR A 3 -10.39 8.12 1.93
C THR A 3 -9.14 8.17 2.83
N ARG A 4 -8.40 7.08 2.95
CA ARG A 4 -7.12 7.02 3.66
C ARG A 4 -6.07 6.26 2.87
N LEU A 5 -4.81 6.64 3.07
CA LEU A 5 -3.66 5.92 2.53
C LEU A 5 -2.98 5.09 3.62
N VAL A 6 -2.99 3.79 3.41
CA VAL A 6 -1.93 2.90 3.86
C VAL A 6 -1.39 2.22 2.61
N GLY A 7 -0.07 2.22 2.41
CA GLY A 7 0.54 1.77 1.16
C GLY A 7 0.09 0.38 0.70
N SER A 8 -0.07 -0.57 1.64
CA SER A 8 -0.55 -1.92 1.36
C SER A 8 -1.95 -2.01 0.72
N GLU A 9 -2.84 -1.04 0.97
CA GLU A 9 -4.18 -1.01 0.37
C GLU A 9 -4.11 -0.65 -1.12
N MET A 10 -3.14 0.17 -1.51
CA MET A 10 -2.96 0.60 -2.90
C MET A 10 -2.34 -0.48 -3.78
N CYS A 11 -1.55 -1.42 -3.23
CA CYS A 11 -1.09 -2.60 -3.95
C CYS A 11 -2.25 -3.41 -4.54
N ILE A 12 -3.34 -3.51 -3.77
CA ILE A 12 -4.54 -4.23 -4.18
C ILE A 12 -5.22 -3.52 -5.36
N ARG A 13 -5.31 -2.19 -5.33
CA ARG A 13 -5.86 -1.40 -6.43
C ARG A 13 -5.10 -1.68 -7.73
N ASP A 14 -3.79 -1.57 -7.71
CA ASP A 14 -2.99 -1.70 -8.93
C ASP A 14 -3.02 -3.12 -9.48
N SER A 15 -3.09 -4.12 -8.61
CA SER A 15 -3.22 -5.52 -9.03
C SER A 15 -4.60 -5.89 -9.55
N TYR A 16 -5.69 -5.33 -8.98
CA TYR A 16 -7.05 -5.77 -9.30
C TYR A 16 -7.82 -4.85 -10.25
N ASN A 17 -7.57 -3.53 -10.24
CA ASN A 17 -8.26 -2.64 -11.18
C ASN A 17 -7.79 -2.85 -12.64
N ASN A 18 -6.60 -3.40 -12.85
CA ASN A 18 -6.07 -3.72 -14.16
C ASN A 18 -6.63 -5.02 -14.75
N VAL A 19 -7.35 -5.82 -13.95
CA VAL A 19 -8.00 -7.05 -14.41
C VAL A 19 -9.36 -6.72 -15.02
N SER A 20 -9.70 -7.36 -16.15
CA SER A 20 -10.98 -7.12 -16.83
C SER A 20 -12.18 -7.40 -15.92
N LYS A 21 -13.32 -6.76 -16.20
CA LYS A 21 -14.56 -6.94 -15.40
C LYS A 21 -15.07 -8.39 -15.41
N GLU A 22 -14.81 -9.13 -16.48
CA GLU A 22 -15.21 -10.54 -16.62
C GLU A 22 -14.45 -11.45 -15.65
N ILE A 23 -13.19 -11.10 -15.38
CA ILE A 23 -12.31 -11.84 -14.45
C ILE A 23 -12.51 -11.34 -13.03
N ARG A 24 -12.62 -10.02 -12.86
CA ARG A 24 -12.81 -9.38 -11.55
C ARG A 24 -14.27 -9.48 -11.11
N LYS A 25 -14.52 -10.26 -10.07
CA LYS A 25 -15.86 -10.44 -9.47
C LYS A 25 -16.15 -9.45 -8.33
N THR A 26 -15.29 -8.48 -8.12
CA THR A 26 -15.34 -7.51 -7.02
C THR A 26 -15.52 -6.09 -7.54
N PRO A 27 -15.99 -5.14 -6.71
CA PRO A 27 -16.10 -3.74 -7.12
C PRO A 27 -14.73 -3.12 -7.43
N GLU A 28 -14.73 -2.08 -8.24
CA GLU A 28 -13.57 -1.21 -8.42
C GLU A 28 -13.32 -0.40 -7.15
N ILE A 29 -12.06 -0.34 -6.72
CA ILE A 29 -11.65 0.41 -5.54
C ILE A 29 -10.83 1.60 -5.97
N TYR A 30 -11.22 2.77 -5.51
CA TYR A 30 -10.51 4.02 -5.75
C TYR A 30 -10.12 4.66 -4.42
N TYR A 31 -8.92 5.20 -4.34
CA TYR A 31 -8.39 5.87 -3.16
C TYR A 31 -8.33 7.38 -3.39
N CYS A 32 -8.77 8.13 -2.40
CA CYS A 32 -8.68 9.58 -2.37
C CYS A 32 -8.48 10.09 -0.94
N GLY A 33 -8.17 11.39 -0.79
CA GLY A 33 -7.87 11.94 0.52
C GLY A 33 -6.44 11.61 1.01
N ASN A 34 -5.56 11.30 0.08
CA ASN A 34 -4.12 11.20 0.27
C ASN A 34 -3.38 12.46 -0.21
N ASN A 35 -4.10 13.34 -0.88
CA ASN A 35 -3.62 14.62 -1.38
C ASN A 35 -4.77 15.62 -1.44
N LEU A 36 -4.44 16.88 -1.70
CA LEU A 36 -5.40 17.99 -1.87
C LEU A 36 -5.42 18.50 -3.32
N SER A 37 -5.37 17.59 -4.30
CA SER A 37 -5.44 17.93 -5.72
C SER A 37 -6.88 18.01 -6.21
N GLY A 38 -7.36 19.20 -6.53
CA GLY A 38 -8.67 19.39 -7.15
C GLY A 38 -8.77 18.71 -8.51
N THR A 39 -7.69 18.71 -9.30
CA THR A 39 -7.63 18.00 -10.60
C THR A 39 -7.82 16.50 -10.43
N TYR A 40 -7.11 15.88 -9.48
CA TYR A 40 -7.25 14.46 -9.20
C TYR A 40 -8.68 14.09 -8.76
N LEU A 41 -9.27 14.88 -7.86
CA LEU A 41 -10.65 14.67 -7.41
C LEU A 41 -11.66 14.82 -8.54
N SER A 42 -11.50 15.84 -9.40
CA SER A 42 -12.37 16.03 -10.58
C SER A 42 -12.28 14.85 -11.54
N GLN A 43 -11.09 14.40 -11.87
CA GLN A 43 -10.89 13.22 -12.72
C GLN A 43 -11.48 11.94 -12.10
N LEU A 44 -11.37 11.77 -10.80
CA LEU A 44 -11.98 10.64 -10.11
C LEU A 44 -13.51 10.70 -10.15
N ILE A 45 -14.09 11.89 -10.00
CA ILE A 45 -15.54 12.12 -10.15
C ILE A 45 -16.00 11.75 -11.54
N ASP A 46 -15.27 12.18 -12.58
CA ASP A 46 -15.56 11.84 -13.98
C ASP A 46 -15.48 10.33 -14.23
N VAL A 47 -14.45 9.67 -13.66
CA VAL A 47 -14.31 8.21 -13.75
C VAL A 47 -15.46 7.48 -13.05
N ILE A 48 -15.96 7.96 -11.94
CA ILE A 48 -17.11 7.37 -11.24
C ILE A 48 -18.37 7.59 -12.10
N GLY A 49 -18.58 8.78 -12.64
CA GLY A 49 -19.75 9.11 -13.46
C GLY A 49 -21.07 8.72 -12.76
N ASP A 50 -21.95 8.11 -13.53
CA ASP A 50 -23.27 7.68 -13.05
C ASP A 50 -23.28 6.30 -12.38
N ARG A 51 -22.12 5.68 -12.16
CA ARG A 51 -22.04 4.36 -11.51
C ARG A 51 -22.47 4.42 -10.06
N ASP A 52 -22.99 3.31 -9.55
CA ASP A 52 -23.23 3.13 -8.13
C ASP A 52 -21.90 3.08 -7.36
N PHE A 53 -21.86 3.76 -6.22
CA PHE A 53 -20.66 3.74 -5.37
C PHE A 53 -21.01 3.81 -3.89
N SER A 54 -20.05 3.38 -3.07
CA SER A 54 -20.05 3.52 -1.62
C SER A 54 -18.75 4.18 -1.17
N VAL A 55 -18.72 4.74 0.01
CA VAL A 55 -17.56 5.42 0.59
C VAL A 55 -17.15 4.75 1.88
N ASN A 56 -15.86 4.38 1.98
CA ASN A 56 -15.24 4.00 3.24
C ASN A 56 -14.35 5.16 3.71
N ILE A 57 -14.81 5.89 4.73
CA ILE A 57 -14.02 6.95 5.36
C ILE A 57 -13.21 6.39 6.51
N ILE A 58 -11.90 6.59 6.48
CA ILE A 58 -10.97 6.11 7.49
C ILE A 58 -10.27 7.30 8.14
N SER A 59 -10.60 7.58 9.39
CA SER A 59 -9.92 8.60 10.18
C SER A 59 -10.21 8.41 11.67
N LYS A 60 -9.16 8.23 12.49
CA LYS A 60 -9.34 8.04 13.93
C LYS A 60 -9.96 9.28 14.59
N SER A 61 -9.45 10.47 14.32
CA SER A 61 -9.97 11.74 14.85
C SER A 61 -11.15 12.30 14.06
N GLY A 62 -11.19 12.04 12.75
CA GLY A 62 -12.12 12.70 11.82
C GLY A 62 -11.71 14.13 11.43
N THR A 63 -10.55 14.60 11.88
CA THR A 63 -10.07 15.98 11.65
C THR A 63 -8.84 16.07 10.76
N THR A 64 -8.31 14.95 10.28
CA THR A 64 -7.23 14.96 9.27
C THR A 64 -7.76 15.62 8.01
N THR A 65 -7.08 16.66 7.54
CA THR A 65 -7.59 17.58 6.51
C THR A 65 -7.90 16.87 5.19
N GLU A 66 -6.97 16.07 4.69
CA GLU A 66 -7.07 15.45 3.35
C GLU A 66 -8.27 14.49 3.25
N PRO A 67 -8.44 13.48 4.11
CA PRO A 67 -9.60 12.61 4.05
C PRO A 67 -10.91 13.34 4.41
N ALA A 68 -10.87 14.36 5.28
CA ALA A 68 -12.06 15.12 5.64
C ALA A 68 -12.59 15.95 4.46
N VAL A 69 -11.70 16.59 3.67
CA VAL A 69 -12.09 17.34 2.46
C VAL A 69 -12.66 16.39 1.41
N ALA A 70 -11.97 15.29 1.11
CA ALA A 70 -12.46 14.31 0.17
C ALA A 70 -13.82 13.74 0.59
N PHE A 71 -13.98 13.41 1.87
CA PHE A 71 -15.25 12.89 2.39
C PHE A 71 -16.41 13.86 2.23
N ARG A 72 -16.23 15.16 2.48
CA ARG A 72 -17.29 16.17 2.26
C ARG A 72 -17.81 16.14 0.81
N ILE A 73 -16.89 16.06 -0.15
CA ILE A 73 -17.24 16.04 -1.57
C ILE A 73 -18.03 14.77 -1.93
N PHE A 74 -17.54 13.60 -1.55
CA PHE A 74 -18.20 12.34 -1.90
C PHE A 74 -19.47 12.07 -1.08
N LYS A 75 -19.57 12.55 0.14
CA LYS A 75 -20.81 12.55 0.92
C LYS A 75 -21.90 13.37 0.21
N GLU A 76 -21.60 14.59 -0.22
CA GLU A 76 -22.52 15.43 -0.97
C GLU A 76 -22.99 14.75 -2.28
N MET A 77 -22.08 14.10 -3.00
CA MET A 77 -22.41 13.34 -4.20
C MET A 77 -23.36 12.16 -3.90
N LEU A 78 -23.11 11.41 -2.83
CA LEU A 78 -24.01 10.33 -2.39
C LEU A 78 -25.39 10.84 -2.04
N GLU A 79 -25.46 11.93 -1.25
CA GLU A 79 -26.74 12.53 -0.84
C GLU A 79 -27.55 13.10 -2.02
N LYS A 80 -26.88 13.70 -2.99
CA LYS A 80 -27.52 14.14 -4.24
C LYS A 80 -28.07 12.99 -5.07
N LYS A 81 -27.33 11.88 -5.14
CA LYS A 81 -27.67 10.73 -5.98
C LYS A 81 -28.76 9.86 -5.35
N TYR A 82 -28.68 9.59 -4.06
CA TYR A 82 -29.52 8.58 -3.40
C TYR A 82 -30.48 9.16 -2.35
N GLY A 83 -30.37 10.43 -1.99
CA GLY A 83 -30.99 11.00 -0.81
C GLY A 83 -30.27 10.63 0.48
N LYS A 84 -30.52 11.38 1.56
CA LYS A 84 -29.76 11.30 2.81
C LYS A 84 -29.81 9.92 3.48
N GLU A 85 -30.99 9.30 3.54
CA GLU A 85 -31.17 7.99 4.22
C GLU A 85 -30.45 6.84 3.50
N GLU A 86 -30.55 6.80 2.18
CA GLU A 86 -29.88 5.74 1.41
C GLU A 86 -28.37 6.00 1.27
N ALA A 87 -27.95 7.26 1.21
CA ALA A 87 -26.53 7.63 1.24
C ALA A 87 -25.88 7.18 2.55
N ALA A 88 -26.55 7.30 3.70
CA ALA A 88 -26.02 6.86 4.99
C ALA A 88 -25.68 5.36 5.01
N LYS A 89 -26.47 4.52 4.34
CA LYS A 89 -26.24 3.07 4.22
C LYS A 89 -25.06 2.71 3.30
N ARG A 90 -24.56 3.68 2.53
CA ARG A 90 -23.45 3.53 1.59
C ARG A 90 -22.15 4.14 2.11
N ILE A 91 -22.16 4.64 3.35
CA ILE A 91 -21.01 5.19 4.04
C ILE A 91 -20.60 4.27 5.18
N TYR A 92 -19.35 3.84 5.13
CA TYR A 92 -18.70 3.02 6.15
C TYR A 92 -17.64 3.87 6.85
N ALA A 93 -17.68 3.95 8.18
CA ALA A 93 -16.77 4.80 8.96
C ALA A 93 -15.80 3.94 9.78
N THR A 94 -14.54 3.90 9.39
CA THR A 94 -13.49 3.28 10.20
C THR A 94 -12.84 4.36 11.07
N THR A 95 -13.16 4.38 12.37
CA THR A 95 -12.84 5.49 13.25
C THR A 95 -12.60 5.05 14.71
N ASP A 96 -12.44 6.02 15.62
CA ASP A 96 -12.34 5.78 17.06
C ASP A 96 -13.62 5.11 17.61
N LYS A 97 -13.45 4.33 18.67
CA LYS A 97 -14.58 3.62 19.31
C LYS A 97 -15.59 4.57 19.97
N GLN A 98 -15.12 5.64 20.58
CA GLN A 98 -15.92 6.45 21.50
C GLN A 98 -15.95 7.94 21.17
N LYS A 99 -14.90 8.50 20.56
CA LYS A 99 -14.70 9.95 20.43
C LYS A 99 -14.20 10.34 19.03
N GLY A 100 -14.24 11.65 18.77
CA GLY A 100 -13.76 12.24 17.52
C GLY A 100 -14.89 12.68 16.60
N ALA A 101 -14.58 13.61 15.71
CA ALA A 101 -15.57 14.23 14.83
C ALA A 101 -16.26 13.19 13.92
N LEU A 102 -15.49 12.24 13.36
CA LEU A 102 -16.07 11.19 12.51
C LEU A 102 -16.93 10.22 13.31
N LYS A 103 -16.54 9.89 14.55
CA LYS A 103 -17.35 9.01 15.41
C LYS A 103 -18.69 9.65 15.75
N ASN A 104 -18.68 10.93 16.11
CA ASN A 104 -19.91 11.67 16.41
C ASN A 104 -20.83 11.71 15.18
N LEU A 105 -20.30 12.10 14.03
CA LEU A 105 -21.03 12.13 12.78
C LEU A 105 -21.60 10.75 12.39
N ALA A 106 -20.80 9.70 12.49
CA ALA A 106 -21.24 8.35 12.16
C ALA A 106 -22.37 7.86 13.07
N THR A 107 -22.34 8.25 14.34
CA THR A 107 -23.40 7.93 15.30
C THR A 107 -24.69 8.71 15.01
N GLU A 108 -24.57 10.01 14.71
CA GLU A 108 -25.70 10.89 14.40
C GLU A 108 -26.40 10.49 13.09
N GLU A 109 -25.62 10.20 12.05
CA GLU A 109 -26.14 9.89 10.72
C GLU A 109 -26.41 8.38 10.49
N GLY A 110 -26.07 7.52 11.48
CA GLY A 110 -26.31 6.08 11.42
C GLY A 110 -25.39 5.31 10.46
N TYR A 111 -24.14 5.75 10.27
CA TYR A 111 -23.18 5.03 9.41
C TYR A 111 -22.74 3.73 10.06
N GLU A 112 -22.57 2.68 9.26
CA GLU A 112 -21.87 1.46 9.67
C GLU A 112 -20.44 1.81 10.11
N SER A 113 -20.07 1.38 11.32
CA SER A 113 -18.79 1.81 11.92
C SER A 113 -17.88 0.66 12.28
N PHE A 114 -16.60 0.81 11.96
CA PHE A 114 -15.50 -0.09 12.31
C PHE A 114 -14.51 0.62 13.23
N VAL A 115 -13.97 -0.12 14.19
CA VAL A 115 -13.14 0.48 15.23
C VAL A 115 -11.66 0.42 14.85
N VAL A 116 -10.96 1.56 14.97
CA VAL A 116 -9.51 1.63 15.00
C VAL A 116 -9.07 1.42 16.45
N PRO A 117 -8.34 0.35 16.79
CA PRO A 117 -7.88 0.09 18.16
C PRO A 117 -7.04 1.25 18.72
N ASP A 118 -7.19 1.53 20.02
CA ASP A 118 -6.52 2.67 20.66
C ASP A 118 -5.01 2.50 20.77
N ASP A 119 -4.57 1.27 20.93
CA ASP A 119 -3.17 0.85 21.07
C ASP A 119 -2.45 0.61 19.74
N VAL A 120 -3.15 0.78 18.60
CA VAL A 120 -2.56 0.62 17.27
C VAL A 120 -2.37 1.98 16.60
N GLY A 121 -1.11 2.35 16.34
CA GLY A 121 -0.74 3.53 15.58
C GLY A 121 -1.06 3.40 14.08
N GLY A 122 -1.15 4.55 13.38
CA GLY A 122 -1.55 4.60 11.97
C GLY A 122 -0.73 3.68 11.05
N ARG A 123 0.60 3.73 11.16
CA ARG A 123 1.53 2.94 10.35
C ARG A 123 1.53 1.44 10.64
N PHE A 124 0.92 1.00 11.73
CA PHE A 124 0.75 -0.40 12.12
C PHE A 124 -0.66 -0.92 11.86
N SER A 125 -1.57 -0.10 11.32
CA SER A 125 -3.01 -0.38 11.34
C SER A 125 -3.53 -1.22 10.17
N VAL A 126 -2.69 -1.66 9.24
CA VAL A 126 -3.12 -2.42 8.06
C VAL A 126 -3.84 -3.73 8.42
N LEU A 127 -3.41 -4.41 9.51
CA LEU A 127 -4.03 -5.63 10.01
C LEU A 127 -5.19 -5.37 11.00
N THR A 128 -5.78 -4.19 10.95
CA THR A 128 -7.04 -3.84 11.64
C THR A 128 -8.13 -3.56 10.61
N ALA A 129 -9.30 -3.14 11.04
CA ALA A 129 -10.37 -2.72 10.12
C ALA A 129 -9.93 -1.63 9.12
N VAL A 130 -8.86 -0.88 9.42
CA VAL A 130 -8.28 0.13 8.52
C VAL A 130 -7.88 -0.46 7.18
N GLY A 131 -7.12 -1.56 7.18
CA GLY A 131 -6.69 -2.24 5.96
C GLY A 131 -7.58 -3.43 5.60
N LEU A 132 -8.03 -4.22 6.59
CA LEU A 132 -8.77 -5.45 6.33
C LEU A 132 -10.11 -5.22 5.62
N LEU A 133 -10.81 -4.11 5.88
CA LEU A 133 -12.08 -3.83 5.21
C LEU A 133 -11.89 -3.61 3.68
N PRO A 134 -11.06 -2.67 3.21
CA PRO A 134 -10.83 -2.51 1.77
C PRO A 134 -10.18 -3.73 1.13
N ILE A 135 -9.31 -4.46 1.85
CA ILE A 135 -8.69 -5.70 1.38
C ILE A 135 -9.77 -6.79 1.15
N ALA A 136 -10.70 -6.97 2.09
CA ALA A 136 -11.82 -7.90 1.93
C ALA A 136 -12.72 -7.52 0.74
N VAL A 137 -13.03 -6.22 0.59
CA VAL A 137 -13.83 -5.71 -0.54
C VAL A 137 -13.15 -5.97 -1.88
N SER A 138 -11.81 -5.99 -1.94
CA SER A 138 -11.06 -6.36 -3.15
C SER A 138 -11.19 -7.84 -3.51
N GLY A 139 -11.69 -8.68 -2.61
CA GLY A 139 -11.79 -10.13 -2.78
C GLY A 139 -10.57 -10.92 -2.31
N ALA A 140 -9.58 -10.26 -1.73
CA ALA A 140 -8.45 -10.96 -1.13
C ALA A 140 -8.87 -11.70 0.16
N ASP A 141 -8.27 -12.85 0.39
CA ASP A 141 -8.53 -13.70 1.54
C ASP A 141 -7.85 -13.12 2.81
N ILE A 142 -8.61 -12.35 3.57
CA ILE A 142 -8.12 -11.73 4.81
C ILE A 142 -7.80 -12.76 5.90
N ALA A 143 -8.40 -13.95 5.87
CA ALA A 143 -8.07 -15.00 6.83
C ALA A 143 -6.64 -15.51 6.59
N LYS A 144 -6.28 -15.81 5.34
CA LYS A 144 -4.90 -16.18 4.98
C LYS A 144 -3.90 -15.07 5.25
N LEU A 145 -4.27 -13.81 5.03
CA LEU A 145 -3.44 -12.67 5.39
C LEU A 145 -3.14 -12.66 6.90
N MET A 146 -4.16 -12.86 7.73
CA MET A 146 -3.99 -12.91 9.17
C MET A 146 -3.24 -14.16 9.68
N GLU A 147 -3.42 -15.30 9.03
CA GLU A 147 -2.63 -16.51 9.29
C GLU A 147 -1.15 -16.28 9.00
N GLY A 148 -0.81 -15.65 7.87
CA GLY A 148 0.57 -15.28 7.53
C GLY A 148 1.18 -14.32 8.56
N ALA A 149 0.42 -13.31 8.98
CA ALA A 149 0.86 -12.38 10.02
C ALA A 149 1.08 -13.09 11.38
N ALA A 150 0.19 -14.00 11.76
CA ALA A 150 0.34 -14.80 12.98
C ALA A 150 1.58 -15.71 12.93
N SER A 151 1.80 -16.39 11.81
CA SER A 151 2.98 -17.23 11.60
C SER A 151 4.28 -16.42 11.70
N MET A 152 4.34 -15.26 11.04
CA MET A 152 5.53 -14.40 11.12
C MET A 152 5.75 -13.83 12.53
N ARG A 153 4.66 -13.54 13.24
CA ARG A 153 4.75 -13.09 14.65
C ARG A 153 5.49 -14.10 15.51
N GLU A 154 5.18 -15.40 15.40
CA GLU A 154 5.84 -16.45 16.17
C GLU A 154 7.36 -16.50 15.84
N LEU A 155 7.73 -16.41 14.56
CA LEU A 155 9.14 -16.34 14.15
C LEU A 155 9.85 -15.12 14.72
N CYS A 156 9.20 -13.94 14.69
CA CYS A 156 9.78 -12.71 15.22
C CYS A 156 9.88 -12.68 16.76
N LEU A 157 9.12 -13.51 17.47
CA LEU A 157 9.18 -13.65 18.94
C LEU A 157 10.25 -14.65 19.40
N ASP A 158 10.84 -15.42 18.49
CA ASP A 158 11.94 -16.28 18.83
C ASP A 158 13.11 -15.45 19.38
N LYS A 159 13.67 -15.91 20.50
CA LYS A 159 14.78 -15.23 21.18
C LYS A 159 16.15 -15.67 20.69
N ASP A 160 16.22 -16.75 19.92
CA ASP A 160 17.46 -17.19 19.30
C ASP A 160 17.80 -16.29 18.11
N PHE A 161 18.90 -15.59 18.22
CA PHE A 161 19.37 -14.71 17.14
C PHE A 161 19.65 -15.49 15.85
N ALA A 162 20.07 -16.76 15.94
CA ALA A 162 20.37 -17.57 14.77
C ALA A 162 19.12 -17.89 13.94
N ASP A 163 17.95 -17.94 14.58
CA ASP A 163 16.68 -18.30 13.94
C ASP A 163 15.73 -17.12 13.72
N ASN A 164 16.10 -15.93 14.22
CA ASN A 164 15.28 -14.72 14.11
C ASN A 164 15.83 -13.73 13.07
N ASP A 165 15.28 -13.78 11.86
CA ASP A 165 15.72 -12.90 10.75
C ASP A 165 15.40 -11.41 10.99
N SER A 166 14.37 -11.10 11.78
CA SER A 166 14.08 -9.69 12.14
C SER A 166 15.17 -9.09 13.03
N MET A 167 15.73 -9.89 13.96
CA MET A 167 16.87 -9.47 14.78
C MET A 167 18.15 -9.34 13.94
N LYS A 168 18.40 -10.27 13.01
CA LYS A 168 19.53 -10.18 12.08
C LYS A 168 19.44 -8.92 11.22
N TYR A 169 18.28 -8.66 10.65
CA TYR A 169 18.04 -7.47 9.85
C TYR A 169 18.28 -6.19 10.66
N ALA A 170 17.73 -6.08 11.86
CA ALA A 170 17.97 -4.95 12.75
C ALA A 170 19.46 -4.77 13.08
N ALA A 171 20.18 -5.85 13.35
CA ALA A 171 21.62 -5.83 13.62
C ALA A 171 22.43 -5.35 12.42
N ILE A 172 22.14 -5.86 11.23
CA ILE A 172 22.80 -5.47 9.97
C ILE A 172 22.60 -3.96 9.71
N ARG A 173 21.38 -3.47 9.83
CA ARG A 173 21.05 -2.04 9.67
C ARG A 173 21.86 -1.17 10.63
N ASN A 174 21.94 -1.55 11.89
CA ASN A 174 22.74 -0.84 12.89
C ASN A 174 24.25 -0.85 12.58
N ILE A 175 24.78 -1.97 12.10
CA ILE A 175 26.19 -2.08 11.69
C ILE A 175 26.45 -1.17 10.48
N LEU A 176 25.59 -1.19 9.48
CA LEU A 176 25.71 -0.36 8.28
C LEU A 176 25.64 1.13 8.62
N LEU A 177 24.70 1.53 9.48
CA LEU A 177 24.62 2.93 9.96
C LEU A 177 25.93 3.39 10.62
N ARG A 178 26.52 2.56 11.50
CA ARG A 178 27.81 2.86 12.13
C ARG A 178 28.98 2.92 11.14
N LYS A 179 28.84 2.28 9.98
CA LYS A 179 29.78 2.37 8.86
C LYS A 179 29.52 3.56 7.92
N GLY A 180 28.58 4.44 8.29
CA GLY A 180 28.25 5.63 7.49
C GLY A 180 27.21 5.42 6.40
N LYS A 181 26.52 4.27 6.40
CA LYS A 181 25.41 3.98 5.49
C LYS A 181 24.12 4.53 6.11
N SER A 182 23.75 5.73 5.71
CA SER A 182 22.59 6.45 6.28
C SER A 182 21.32 6.39 5.44
N VAL A 183 21.38 5.74 4.28
CA VAL A 183 20.23 5.54 3.38
C VAL A 183 20.07 4.05 3.09
N GLU A 184 18.88 3.53 3.30
CA GLU A 184 18.49 2.19 2.89
C GLU A 184 17.56 2.29 1.70
N ILE A 185 17.86 1.55 0.63
CA ILE A 185 17.03 1.46 -0.56
C ILE A 185 16.39 0.07 -0.60
N LEU A 186 15.07 0.02 -0.48
CA LEU A 186 14.30 -1.19 -0.73
C LEU A 186 14.12 -1.36 -2.24
N CYS A 187 14.80 -2.35 -2.80
CA CYS A 187 14.74 -2.66 -4.23
C CYS A 187 13.71 -3.74 -4.48
N ASN A 188 12.76 -3.48 -5.37
CA ASN A 188 11.80 -4.49 -5.80
C ASN A 188 11.73 -4.57 -7.31
N TYR A 189 11.40 -5.77 -7.83
CA TYR A 189 11.27 -6.07 -9.26
C TYR A 189 9.81 -6.36 -9.66
N GLU A 190 8.90 -6.42 -8.69
CA GLU A 190 7.48 -6.68 -8.93
C GLU A 190 6.67 -5.39 -8.73
N PRO A 191 6.11 -4.79 -9.80
CA PRO A 191 5.37 -3.52 -9.70
C PRO A 191 4.24 -3.54 -8.67
N ALA A 192 3.61 -4.69 -8.42
CA ALA A 192 2.59 -4.84 -7.40
C ALA A 192 3.12 -4.62 -5.97
N PHE A 193 4.44 -4.69 -5.76
CA PHE A 193 5.09 -4.45 -4.48
C PHE A 193 5.32 -2.95 -4.18
N HIS A 194 5.17 -2.07 -5.16
CA HIS A 194 5.42 -0.62 -5.03
C HIS A 194 4.85 -0.03 -3.73
N TYR A 195 3.55 -0.23 -3.46
CA TYR A 195 2.91 0.36 -2.28
C TYR A 195 3.26 -0.35 -0.96
N VAL A 196 3.77 -1.58 -1.00
CA VAL A 196 4.38 -2.21 0.18
C VAL A 196 5.69 -1.48 0.53
N ALA A 197 6.46 -1.09 -0.47
CA ALA A 197 7.65 -0.26 -0.28
C ALA A 197 7.28 1.14 0.27
N GLU A 198 6.19 1.77 -0.21
CA GLU A 198 5.68 3.03 0.33
C GLU A 198 5.27 2.91 1.81
N TRP A 199 4.58 1.82 2.18
CA TRP A 199 4.26 1.53 3.57
C TRP A 199 5.51 1.29 4.41
N TRP A 200 6.49 0.54 3.90
CA TRP A 200 7.77 0.30 4.56
C TRP A 200 8.52 1.63 4.82
N LYS A 201 8.51 2.57 3.88
CA LYS A 201 9.07 3.92 4.08
C LYS A 201 8.39 4.66 5.23
N GLN A 202 7.06 4.64 5.27
CA GLN A 202 6.30 5.25 6.36
C GLN A 202 6.63 4.57 7.70
N LEU A 203 6.66 3.24 7.73
CA LEU A 203 6.92 2.47 8.94
C LEU A 203 8.27 2.86 9.58
N TYR A 204 9.33 2.87 8.79
CA TYR A 204 10.66 3.20 9.28
C TYR A 204 10.85 4.71 9.46
N GLY A 205 10.39 5.53 8.55
CA GLY A 205 10.51 6.98 8.64
C GLY A 205 9.86 7.55 9.91
N GLU A 206 8.63 7.17 10.20
CA GLU A 206 7.92 7.62 11.40
C GLU A 206 8.40 6.93 12.69
N SER A 207 8.97 5.74 12.60
CA SER A 207 9.43 5.00 13.80
C SER A 207 10.83 5.44 14.23
N GLU A 208 11.76 5.58 13.29
CA GLU A 208 13.19 5.78 13.56
C GLU A 208 13.67 7.22 13.32
N GLY A 209 12.96 8.01 12.50
CA GLY A 209 13.32 9.40 12.20
C GLY A 209 13.05 10.35 13.35
N LYS A 210 13.77 10.18 14.47
CA LYS A 210 13.63 10.96 15.72
C LYS A 210 15.01 11.39 16.24
N ASP A 211 15.05 12.46 17.00
CA ASP A 211 16.27 12.97 17.64
C ASP A 211 17.43 13.18 16.63
N GLN A 212 17.12 13.55 15.40
CA GLN A 212 18.09 13.70 14.29
C GLN A 212 18.89 12.40 14.02
N LYS A 213 18.24 11.25 14.21
CA LYS A 213 18.81 9.91 14.02
C LYS A 213 17.93 9.11 13.06
N GLY A 214 18.42 7.94 12.71
CA GLY A 214 17.75 6.96 11.88
C GLY A 214 18.41 6.80 10.51
N ILE A 215 18.03 5.72 9.82
CA ILE A 215 18.39 5.45 8.43
C ILE A 215 17.25 5.98 7.56
N TYR A 216 17.57 6.77 6.54
CA TYR A 216 16.55 7.29 5.62
C TYR A 216 16.01 6.15 4.74
N PRO A 217 14.74 5.83 4.82
CA PRO A 217 14.14 4.77 3.99
C PRO A 217 13.80 5.31 2.60
N SER A 218 14.35 4.70 1.57
CA SER A 218 14.05 4.95 0.16
C SER A 218 13.62 3.67 -0.53
N SER A 219 13.07 3.74 -1.72
CA SER A 219 12.77 2.57 -2.54
C SER A 219 13.00 2.85 -4.02
N VAL A 220 13.23 1.79 -4.80
CA VAL A 220 13.31 1.81 -6.26
C VAL A 220 12.48 0.66 -6.82
N ASP A 221 11.83 0.93 -7.95
CA ASP A 221 11.07 -0.06 -8.72
C ASP A 221 11.89 -0.45 -9.95
N LEU A 222 12.51 -1.60 -9.88
CA LEU A 222 13.35 -2.12 -10.95
C LEU A 222 12.49 -2.93 -11.95
N THR A 223 12.76 -2.91 -13.24
CA THR A 223 13.97 -2.34 -13.89
C THR A 223 13.86 -0.86 -14.25
N THR A 224 12.68 -0.23 -14.08
CA THR A 224 12.43 1.17 -14.50
C THR A 224 13.45 2.12 -13.88
N ASP A 225 13.71 2.01 -12.59
CA ASP A 225 14.62 2.91 -11.88
C ASP A 225 16.11 2.64 -12.15
N LEU A 226 16.47 1.60 -12.90
CA LEU A 226 17.82 1.49 -13.45
C LEU A 226 18.14 2.67 -14.39
N HIS A 227 17.12 3.17 -15.10
CA HIS A 227 17.27 4.30 -16.02
C HIS A 227 17.25 5.67 -15.34
N SER A 228 16.89 5.74 -14.05
CA SER A 228 16.85 6.97 -13.25
C SER A 228 17.91 6.97 -12.14
N MET A 229 17.92 5.96 -11.29
CA MET A 229 18.75 5.86 -10.09
C MET A 229 19.96 4.95 -10.24
N GLY A 230 19.96 4.08 -11.27
CA GLY A 230 21.00 3.05 -11.45
C GLY A 230 22.42 3.62 -11.47
N GLN A 231 22.65 4.72 -12.18
CA GLN A 231 23.97 5.37 -12.21
C GLN A 231 24.43 5.84 -10.82
N PHE A 232 23.51 6.43 -10.03
CA PHE A 232 23.86 6.92 -8.70
C PHE A 232 24.12 5.76 -7.72
N ILE A 233 23.31 4.70 -7.80
CA ILE A 233 23.49 3.48 -7.01
C ILE A 233 24.84 2.85 -7.34
N GLN A 234 25.18 2.75 -8.63
CA GLN A 234 26.41 2.12 -9.12
C GLN A 234 27.67 2.92 -8.74
N ASP A 235 27.68 4.24 -8.89
CA ASP A 235 28.91 5.06 -8.83
C ASP A 235 28.76 6.39 -8.09
N GLY A 236 27.64 6.59 -7.36
CA GLY A 236 27.42 7.77 -6.53
C GLY A 236 28.05 7.68 -5.13
N THR A 237 27.66 8.61 -4.25
CA THR A 237 28.11 8.66 -2.86
C THR A 237 27.79 7.36 -2.12
N ARG A 238 28.78 6.75 -1.48
CA ARG A 238 28.67 5.42 -0.83
C ARG A 238 27.98 5.48 0.55
N SER A 239 26.96 6.33 0.71
CA SER A 239 26.18 6.48 1.94
C SER A 239 24.95 5.56 2.04
N MET A 240 24.70 4.75 1.01
CA MET A 240 23.53 3.88 0.94
C MET A 240 23.88 2.39 0.93
N PHE A 241 22.87 1.58 1.22
CA PHE A 241 22.86 0.12 1.00
C PHE A 241 21.50 -0.32 0.48
N GLU A 242 21.47 -1.46 -0.14
CA GLU A 242 20.27 -2.02 -0.75
C GLU A 242 19.76 -3.21 0.06
N THR A 243 18.43 -3.26 0.19
CA THR A 243 17.68 -4.44 0.66
C THR A 243 16.81 -4.90 -0.50
N VAL A 244 17.17 -6.03 -1.09
CA VAL A 244 16.53 -6.56 -2.28
C VAL A 244 15.41 -7.51 -1.89
N VAL A 245 14.24 -7.33 -2.50
CA VAL A 245 13.10 -8.23 -2.38
C VAL A 245 13.06 -9.14 -3.61
N GLU A 246 13.23 -10.43 -3.39
CA GLU A 246 13.12 -11.45 -4.42
C GLU A 246 11.76 -12.12 -4.36
N ILE A 247 11.13 -12.32 -5.52
CA ILE A 247 9.90 -13.10 -5.67
C ILE A 247 10.29 -14.47 -6.20
N GLU A 248 10.24 -15.49 -5.36
CA GLU A 248 10.65 -16.86 -5.74
C GLU A 248 9.81 -17.44 -6.87
N LYS A 249 8.53 -17.07 -6.93
CA LYS A 249 7.60 -17.55 -7.94
C LYS A 249 6.59 -16.48 -8.29
N SER A 250 6.58 -16.07 -9.55
CA SER A 250 5.58 -15.19 -10.10
C SER A 250 4.20 -15.85 -10.15
N ARG A 251 3.15 -15.03 -10.11
CA ARG A 251 1.77 -15.50 -10.21
C ARG A 251 1.44 -16.06 -11.58
N GLU A 252 1.96 -15.42 -12.62
CA GLU A 252 1.74 -15.75 -14.03
C GLU A 252 3.09 -15.94 -14.71
N GLU A 253 3.16 -16.84 -15.68
CA GLU A 253 4.37 -17.12 -16.42
C GLU A 253 4.20 -16.70 -17.89
N ILE A 254 5.08 -15.82 -18.36
CA ILE A 254 5.12 -15.41 -19.77
C ILE A 254 6.48 -15.80 -20.33
N THR A 255 6.48 -16.65 -21.35
CA THR A 255 7.69 -17.11 -22.02
C THR A 255 8.01 -16.18 -23.20
N ILE A 256 9.26 -15.80 -23.32
CA ILE A 256 9.78 -14.97 -24.41
C ILE A 256 9.85 -15.83 -25.67
N GLY A 257 9.25 -15.35 -26.75
CA GLY A 257 9.30 -16.00 -28.07
C GLY A 257 10.63 -15.78 -28.76
N GLU A 258 10.90 -16.61 -29.81
CA GLU A 258 11.99 -16.41 -30.72
C GLU A 258 11.53 -15.58 -31.94
N GLU A 259 12.30 -14.57 -32.33
CA GLU A 259 12.03 -13.78 -33.53
C GLU A 259 12.75 -14.40 -34.75
N PRO A 260 12.08 -14.50 -35.94
CA PRO A 260 12.69 -15.06 -37.14
C PRO A 260 13.95 -14.34 -37.60
N VAL A 261 14.04 -13.04 -37.29
CA VAL A 261 15.22 -12.21 -37.56
C VAL A 261 15.57 -11.46 -36.27
N ASP A 262 16.70 -11.83 -35.68
CA ASP A 262 17.18 -11.29 -34.40
C ASP A 262 17.76 -9.87 -34.56
N LEU A 263 16.87 -8.89 -34.84
CA LEU A 263 17.28 -7.49 -35.05
C LEU A 263 17.66 -6.77 -33.76
N ASP A 264 17.07 -7.17 -32.67
CA ASP A 264 17.34 -6.62 -31.34
C ASP A 264 18.43 -7.37 -30.56
N GLY A 265 18.88 -8.50 -31.08
CA GLY A 265 19.90 -9.34 -30.45
C GLY A 265 19.41 -10.09 -29.21
N LEU A 266 18.09 -10.26 -29.04
CA LEU A 266 17.51 -10.83 -27.80
C LEU A 266 17.08 -12.29 -27.91
N ASN A 267 17.32 -12.98 -29.05
CA ASN A 267 16.97 -14.40 -29.20
C ASN A 267 17.69 -15.33 -28.20
N TYR A 268 18.75 -14.87 -27.52
CA TYR A 268 19.35 -15.60 -26.41
C TYR A 268 18.42 -15.72 -25.17
N LEU A 269 17.36 -14.93 -25.10
CA LEU A 269 16.32 -14.99 -24.07
C LEU A 269 15.16 -15.89 -24.47
N ALA A 270 15.07 -16.34 -25.72
CA ALA A 270 13.98 -17.17 -26.21
C ALA A 270 13.82 -18.44 -25.35
N GLY A 271 12.59 -18.78 -25.04
CA GLY A 271 12.24 -19.88 -24.15
C GLY A 271 12.42 -19.62 -22.66
N LYS A 272 12.92 -18.46 -22.25
CA LYS A 272 13.00 -18.06 -20.84
C LYS A 272 11.73 -17.35 -20.41
N ASN A 273 11.40 -17.47 -19.11
CA ASN A 273 10.33 -16.70 -18.49
C ASN A 273 10.79 -15.23 -18.35
N VAL A 274 9.86 -14.26 -18.52
CA VAL A 274 10.12 -12.82 -18.32
C VAL A 274 10.69 -12.56 -16.93
N ASP A 275 10.15 -13.17 -15.89
CA ASP A 275 10.63 -13.01 -14.52
C ASP A 275 12.02 -13.61 -14.26
N PHE A 276 12.47 -14.53 -15.10
CA PHE A 276 13.86 -15.02 -15.07
C PHE A 276 14.86 -13.96 -15.55
N VAL A 277 14.41 -13.05 -16.42
CA VAL A 277 15.25 -11.97 -16.95
C VAL A 277 15.34 -10.82 -15.98
N ASN A 278 14.28 -10.62 -15.22
CA ASN A 278 14.14 -9.59 -14.21
C ASN A 278 14.94 -9.95 -12.96
#